data_08fd4bb11d65a6fd58e698462d8f30e8
#
_entry.id   08fd4bb11d65a6fd58e698462d8f30e8
#
_cell.length_a   1.000
_cell.length_b   1.000
_cell.length_c   1.000
_cell.angle_alpha   90.00
_cell.angle_beta   90.00
_cell.angle_gamma   90.00
#
_symmetry.space_group_name_H-M   'P 1'
#
loop_
_entity.id
_entity.type
_entity.pdbx_description
1 polymer ?
#
loop_
_entity_poly.entity_id
_entity_poly.type
_entity_poly.pdbx_seq_one_letter_code
_entity_poly.pdbx_strand_id
1 'polypeptide(L)' 'MRQTDTGALIAQLRKEQGLTQKQLAEQLHISDRTISKWERGGSLR' A
#
# COMPACT_ATOMS: atom_id res chain seq x y z
N MET A 1 13.61 -4.15 -12.89
CA MET A 1 13.27 -3.93 -12.58
C MET A 1 13.01 -3.26 -11.96
N ARG A 2 12.69 -2.87 -11.66
CA ARG A 2 12.51 -2.25 -11.11
C ARG A 2 11.84 -2.03 -10.46
N GLN A 3 11.41 -1.79 -9.97
CA GLN A 3 10.89 -1.50 -9.42
C GLN A 3 10.51 -1.27 -8.64
N THR A 4 10.34 -1.28 -8.33
CA THR A 4 10.31 -0.92 -7.33
C THR A 4 9.36 -0.03 -6.92
N ASP A 5 8.26 -0.12 -7.22
CA ASP A 5 7.17 0.65 -6.83
C ASP A 5 6.62 0.07 -5.55
N THR A 6 6.96 0.66 -4.46
CA THR A 6 6.51 0.18 -3.16
C THR A 6 4.99 0.18 -3.07
N GLY A 7 4.37 1.20 -3.66
CA GLY A 7 2.91 1.25 -3.61
C GLY A 7 2.27 0.09 -4.33
N ALA A 8 2.81 -0.27 -5.49
CA ALA A 8 2.26 -1.40 -6.22
C ALA A 8 2.47 -2.71 -5.47
N LEU A 9 3.61 -2.85 -4.82
CA LEU A 9 3.88 -4.05 -4.06
C LEU A 9 2.93 -4.17 -2.87
N ILE A 10 2.70 -3.07 -2.18
CA ILE A 10 1.80 -3.06 -1.05
C ILE A 10 0.37 -3.40 -1.50
N ALA A 11 -0.06 -2.84 -2.61
CA ALA A 11 -1.40 -3.12 -3.12
C ALA A 11 -1.53 -4.60 -3.46
N GLN A 12 -0.51 -5.17 -4.06
CA GLN A 12 -0.54 -6.56 -4.43
C GLN A 12 -0.61 -7.46 -3.18
N LEU A 13 0.22 -7.18 -2.19
CA LEU A 13 0.21 -7.97 -0.97
C LEU A 13 -1.15 -7.88 -0.27
N ARG A 14 -1.70 -6.69 -0.24
CA ARG A 14 -2.99 -6.48 0.38
C ARG A 14 -4.07 -7.32 -0.31
N LYS A 15 -4.08 -7.29 -1.64
CA LYS A 15 -5.08 -8.02 -2.38
C LYS A 15 -4.92 -9.53 -2.23
N GLU A 16 -3.68 -9.99 -2.18
CA GLU A 16 -3.43 -11.41 -2.01
C GLU A 16 -3.96 -11.90 -0.67
N GLN A 17 -3.96 -11.05 0.33
CA GLN A 17 -4.44 -11.42 1.63
C GLN A 17 -5.90 -11.08 1.84
N GLY A 18 -6.53 -10.48 0.85
CA GLY A 18 -7.94 -10.14 0.96
C GLY A 18 -8.20 -9.00 1.93
N LEU A 19 -7.26 -8.09 2.06
CA LEU A 19 -7.38 -7.01 3.01
C LEU A 19 -7.79 -5.72 2.32
N THR A 20 -8.54 -4.90 3.06
CA THR A 20 -8.79 -3.53 2.59
C THR A 20 -7.59 -2.67 2.98
N GLN A 21 -7.56 -1.46 2.45
CA GLN A 21 -6.50 -0.51 2.82
C GLN A 21 -6.52 -0.27 4.32
N LYS A 22 -7.70 -0.13 4.87
CA LYS A 22 -7.82 0.13 6.29
C LYS A 22 -7.32 -1.04 7.12
N GLN A 23 -7.64 -2.25 6.69
CA GLN A 23 -7.21 -3.43 7.42
C GLN A 23 -5.69 -3.56 7.40
N LEU A 24 -5.08 -3.32 6.26
CA LEU A 24 -3.63 -3.39 6.19
C LEU A 24 -3.00 -2.30 7.04
N ALA A 25 -3.56 -1.11 7.01
CA ALA A 25 -3.02 -0.01 7.80
C ALA A 25 -3.05 -0.36 9.28
N GLU A 26 -4.11 -1.01 9.72
CA GLU A 26 -4.19 -1.40 11.10
C GLU A 26 -3.13 -2.42 11.47
N GLN A 27 -2.84 -3.33 10.56
CA GLN A 27 -1.81 -4.31 10.84
C GLN A 27 -0.44 -3.69 10.92
N LEU A 28 -0.22 -2.63 10.17
CA LEU A 28 1.07 -1.96 10.16
C LEU A 28 1.14 -0.83 11.17
N HIS A 29 0.05 -0.55 11.88
CA HIS A 29 -0.03 0.52 12.86
C HIS A 29 0.22 1.88 12.22
N ILE A 30 -0.34 2.07 11.03
CA ILE A 30 -0.25 3.35 10.33
C ILE A 30 -1.64 3.73 9.87
N SER A 31 -1.75 4.91 9.30
CA SER A 31 -3.00 5.42 8.83
C SER A 31 -3.36 4.82 7.47
N ASP A 32 -4.64 4.62 7.22
CA ASP A 32 -5.07 4.13 5.91
C ASP A 32 -4.80 5.17 4.82
N ARG A 33 -4.68 6.44 5.20
CA ARG A 33 -4.29 7.45 4.23
C ARG A 33 -2.87 7.20 3.74
N THR A 34 -2.01 6.72 4.61
CA THR A 34 -0.65 6.39 4.22
C THR A 34 -0.65 5.28 3.18
N ILE A 35 -1.47 4.25 3.41
CA ILE A 35 -1.57 3.17 2.46
C ILE A 35 -2.10 3.69 1.12
N SER A 36 -3.14 4.50 1.16
CA SER A 36 -3.71 5.04 -0.04
C SER A 36 -2.69 5.87 -0.82
N LYS A 37 -1.92 6.65 -0.10
CA LYS A 37 -0.91 7.49 -0.73
C LYS A 37 0.15 6.63 -1.42
N TRP A 38 0.57 5.58 -0.74
CA TRP A 38 1.57 4.69 -1.32
C TRP A 38 1.05 4.00 -2.57
N GLU A 39 -0.20 3.53 -2.52
CA GLU A 39 -0.75 2.80 -3.65
C GLU A 39 -0.96 3.68 -4.85
N ARG A 40 -1.16 4.96 -4.62
CA ARG A 40 -1.32 5.88 -5.74
C ARG A 40 0.01 6.25 -6.35
N GLY A 41 1.10 5.90 -5.68
CA GLY A 41 2.40 6.16 -6.22
C GLY A 41 2.75 7.63 -6.27
N GLY A 42 2.07 8.41 -5.48
CA GLY A 42 2.24 9.81 -5.60
C GLY A 42 3.47 10.38 -4.98
N SER A 43 4.20 9.55 -4.34
CA SER A 43 5.29 10.07 -3.63
C SER A 43 6.33 10.62 -4.50
N LEU A 44 6.33 10.23 -5.67
CA LEU A 44 7.21 10.61 -6.43
C LEU A 44 6.96 11.42 -7.32
N ARG A 45 6.36 11.82 -7.46
CA ARG A 45 6.24 12.57 -8.44
C ARG A 45 5.95 13.46 -8.22
#